data_7bcf84ae5a785a2f68cc3f1a4eee65ff
#
_entry.id   7bcf84ae5a785a2f68cc3f1a4eee65ff
#
_cell.length_a   1.000
_cell.length_b   1.000
_cell.length_c   1.000
_cell.angle_alpha   90.00
_cell.angle_beta   90.00
_cell.angle_gamma   90.00
#
_symmetry.space_group_name_H-M   'P 1'
#
loop_
_entity.id
_entity.type
_entity.pdbx_description
1 polymer ?
#
loop_
_entity_poly.entity_id
_entity_poly.type
_entity_poly.pdbx_seq_one_letter_code
_entity_poly.pdbx_strand_id
1 'polypeptide(L)'
;MVGIATTIIWLMLALFIVTAVYSATLLEINFEEPRFYVSEDNVPTIAFIIEINNRGYYTLEDFTLETEILYQNTTQISSKKTYVAAIPAGEQTLITHSLAFHVDHLLLNASELLFEDANFTVVNRVKLNFTSLLPIMVSANNSFPWGAPLYNFTVGEVAFEPYNNTHSKVSFPISFQNHAFFNLTGTLNVKVFDERNNPISESELPVNVFSRSDYFNKLEFYVENVESVNVERVELVFTSDLFTFGPWVVPLEK
;
A
#
# COMPACT_ATOMS: atom_id res chain seq x y z
N MET A 1 -56.90 -10.68 -33.39
CA MET A 1 -56.51 -10.15 -32.08
C MET A 1 -55.03 -10.40 -31.73
N VAL A 2 -54.49 -11.56 -32.01
CA VAL A 2 -53.05 -11.88 -31.70
C VAL A 2 -52.09 -10.88 -32.34
N GLY A 3 -52.26 -10.48 -33.57
CA GLY A 3 -51.35 -9.58 -34.28
C GLY A 3 -51.25 -8.17 -33.66
N ILE A 4 -52.36 -7.60 -33.16
CA ILE A 4 -52.40 -6.26 -32.55
C ILE A 4 -51.63 -6.30 -31.19
N ALA A 5 -51.90 -7.32 -30.37
CA ALA A 5 -51.19 -7.50 -29.11
C ALA A 5 -49.68 -7.62 -29.27
N THR A 6 -49.25 -8.41 -30.26
CA THR A 6 -47.82 -8.60 -30.61
C THR A 6 -47.19 -7.29 -31.07
N THR A 7 -47.87 -6.49 -31.90
CA THR A 7 -47.39 -5.18 -32.36
C THR A 7 -47.21 -4.20 -31.18
N ILE A 8 -48.15 -4.16 -30.24
CA ILE A 8 -48.08 -3.31 -29.05
C ILE A 8 -46.88 -3.71 -28.18
N ILE A 9 -46.64 -5.02 -27.96
CA ILE A 9 -45.50 -5.50 -27.18
C ILE A 9 -44.18 -5.07 -27.84
N TRP A 10 -44.04 -5.22 -29.16
CA TRP A 10 -42.84 -4.79 -29.87
C TRP A 10 -42.62 -3.28 -29.82
N LEU A 11 -43.66 -2.49 -29.91
CA LEU A 11 -43.55 -1.02 -29.73
C LEU A 11 -43.14 -0.63 -28.34
N MET A 12 -43.69 -1.28 -27.31
CA MET A 12 -43.29 -1.03 -25.92
C MET A 12 -41.84 -1.43 -25.68
N LEU A 13 -41.40 -2.58 -26.20
CA LEU A 13 -40.00 -3.04 -26.08
C LEU A 13 -39.06 -2.07 -26.82
N ALA A 14 -39.42 -1.62 -28.03
CA ALA A 14 -38.57 -0.66 -28.74
C ALA A 14 -38.47 0.66 -28.00
N LEU A 15 -39.59 1.19 -27.46
CA LEU A 15 -39.59 2.40 -26.63
C LEU A 15 -38.72 2.23 -25.37
N PHE A 16 -38.86 1.11 -24.69
CA PHE A 16 -38.03 0.78 -23.52
C PHE A 16 -36.52 0.77 -23.86
N ILE A 17 -36.15 0.11 -24.96
CA ILE A 17 -34.74 0.07 -25.40
C ILE A 17 -34.21 1.48 -25.69
N VAL A 18 -34.96 2.30 -26.41
CA VAL A 18 -34.58 3.67 -26.75
C VAL A 18 -34.42 4.52 -25.48
N THR A 19 -35.36 4.43 -24.55
CA THR A 19 -35.28 5.20 -23.30
C THR A 19 -34.19 4.69 -22.37
N ALA A 20 -33.91 3.38 -22.36
CA ALA A 20 -32.84 2.81 -21.59
C ALA A 20 -31.46 3.23 -22.12
N VAL A 21 -31.26 3.16 -23.45
CA VAL A 21 -30.01 3.63 -24.08
C VAL A 21 -29.80 5.12 -23.81
N TYR A 22 -30.82 5.92 -24.03
CA TYR A 22 -30.75 7.38 -23.78
C TYR A 22 -30.44 7.66 -22.30
N SER A 23 -31.11 6.99 -21.37
CA SER A 23 -30.88 7.15 -19.93
C SER A 23 -29.41 6.76 -19.54
N ALA A 24 -28.87 5.70 -20.17
CA ALA A 24 -27.48 5.31 -19.92
C ALA A 24 -26.47 6.36 -20.39
N THR A 25 -26.77 7.13 -21.45
CA THR A 25 -25.89 8.24 -21.89
C THR A 25 -25.87 9.43 -20.95
N LEU A 26 -26.81 9.51 -20.02
CA LEU A 26 -26.91 10.57 -19.00
C LEU A 26 -26.27 10.19 -17.67
N LEU A 27 -25.70 8.97 -17.58
CA LEU A 27 -24.95 8.52 -16.43
C LEU A 27 -23.52 9.07 -16.50
N GLU A 28 -23.12 9.78 -15.45
CA GLU A 28 -21.75 10.29 -15.28
C GLU A 28 -21.11 9.64 -14.06
N ILE A 29 -19.92 9.09 -14.24
CA ILE A 29 -19.12 8.52 -13.14
C ILE A 29 -17.78 9.24 -13.15
N ASN A 30 -17.52 10.03 -12.11
CA ASN A 30 -16.31 10.82 -11.94
C ASN A 30 -15.48 10.23 -10.80
N PHE A 31 -14.18 10.04 -11.04
CA PHE A 31 -13.22 9.64 -10.03
C PHE A 31 -12.39 10.86 -9.65
N GLU A 32 -12.40 11.22 -8.37
CA GLU A 32 -11.46 12.23 -7.86
C GLU A 32 -10.04 11.65 -7.80
N GLU A 33 -9.06 12.52 -7.68
CA GLU A 33 -7.67 12.11 -7.45
C GLU A 33 -7.56 11.26 -6.17
N PRO A 34 -6.78 10.15 -6.21
CA PRO A 34 -6.63 9.29 -5.05
C PRO A 34 -5.95 10.04 -3.90
N ARG A 35 -6.44 9.81 -2.68
CA ARG A 35 -5.86 10.34 -1.45
C ARG A 35 -5.06 9.26 -0.75
N PHE A 36 -3.82 9.58 -0.38
CA PHE A 36 -2.91 8.69 0.32
C PHE A 36 -2.79 9.15 1.76
N TYR A 37 -3.02 8.26 2.71
CA TYR A 37 -2.89 8.55 4.13
C TYR A 37 -2.62 7.28 4.93
N VAL A 38 -2.20 7.45 6.19
CA VAL A 38 -2.15 6.36 7.17
C VAL A 38 -3.40 6.45 8.02
N SER A 39 -4.15 5.36 8.14
CA SER A 39 -5.38 5.29 8.94
C SER A 39 -5.08 5.39 10.44
N GLU A 40 -6.12 5.55 11.27
CA GLU A 40 -5.97 5.56 12.74
C GLU A 40 -5.39 4.24 13.29
N ASP A 41 -5.56 3.14 12.57
CA ASP A 41 -4.99 1.82 12.88
C ASP A 41 -3.54 1.66 12.36
N ASN A 42 -2.86 2.74 11.98
CA ASN A 42 -1.53 2.75 11.39
C ASN A 42 -1.41 1.93 10.09
N VAL A 43 -2.48 1.86 9.28
CA VAL A 43 -2.46 1.15 8.00
C VAL A 43 -2.40 2.16 6.84
N PRO A 44 -1.35 2.12 6.00
CA PRO A 44 -1.31 2.89 4.76
C PRO A 44 -2.53 2.60 3.90
N THR A 45 -3.23 3.64 3.48
CA THR A 45 -4.53 3.54 2.81
C THR A 45 -4.58 4.46 1.59
N ILE A 46 -5.17 3.95 0.51
CA ILE A 46 -5.53 4.75 -0.66
C ILE A 46 -7.04 4.85 -0.71
N ALA A 47 -7.57 6.06 -0.75
CA ALA A 47 -9.00 6.32 -0.88
C ALA A 47 -9.32 7.01 -2.20
N PHE A 48 -10.35 6.53 -2.86
CA PHE A 48 -10.96 7.13 -4.04
C PHE A 48 -12.34 7.66 -3.67
N ILE A 49 -12.63 8.89 -4.02
CA ILE A 49 -13.97 9.43 -3.97
C ILE A 49 -14.56 9.31 -5.37
N ILE A 50 -15.70 8.66 -5.45
CA ILE A 50 -16.40 8.38 -6.69
C ILE A 50 -17.74 9.09 -6.63
N GLU A 51 -17.93 10.01 -7.55
CA GLU A 51 -19.18 10.71 -7.74
C GLU A 51 -19.96 10.03 -8.86
N ILE A 52 -21.14 9.51 -8.55
CA ILE A 52 -22.07 8.94 -9.53
C ILE A 52 -23.27 9.86 -9.65
N ASN A 53 -23.44 10.46 -10.82
CA ASN A 53 -24.55 11.32 -11.13
C ASN A 53 -25.48 10.60 -12.11
N ASN A 54 -26.58 10.08 -11.58
CA ASN A 54 -27.59 9.37 -12.37
C ASN A 54 -28.65 10.35 -12.88
N ARG A 55 -28.34 11.11 -13.94
CA ARG A 55 -29.30 12.00 -14.60
C ARG A 55 -30.29 11.27 -15.49
N GLY A 56 -30.22 9.95 -15.51
CA GLY A 56 -31.10 9.10 -16.30
C GLY A 56 -32.51 8.97 -15.74
N TYR A 57 -33.35 8.22 -16.44
CA TYR A 57 -34.74 7.98 -16.06
C TYR A 57 -34.95 6.75 -15.19
N TYR A 58 -33.91 5.91 -15.03
CA TYR A 58 -34.00 4.64 -14.34
C TYR A 58 -33.03 4.58 -13.16
N THR A 59 -33.46 3.96 -12.10
CA THR A 59 -32.61 3.65 -10.94
C THR A 59 -31.50 2.66 -11.35
N LEU A 60 -30.28 2.89 -10.90
CA LEU A 60 -29.20 1.91 -10.94
C LEU A 60 -29.26 1.08 -9.66
N GLU A 61 -29.26 -0.23 -9.79
CA GLU A 61 -29.32 -1.15 -8.67
C GLU A 61 -28.06 -1.99 -8.56
N ASP A 62 -27.78 -2.51 -7.37
CA ASP A 62 -26.67 -3.41 -7.09
C ASP A 62 -25.31 -2.89 -7.57
N PHE A 63 -25.09 -1.56 -7.48
CA PHE A 63 -23.80 -1.01 -7.85
C PHE A 63 -22.70 -1.61 -6.97
N THR A 64 -21.72 -2.20 -7.61
CA THR A 64 -20.56 -2.81 -6.96
C THR A 64 -19.30 -2.31 -7.63
N LEU A 65 -18.39 -1.74 -6.84
CA LEU A 65 -17.00 -1.49 -7.24
C LEU A 65 -16.10 -2.46 -6.50
N GLU A 66 -15.35 -3.25 -7.25
CA GLU A 66 -14.35 -4.17 -6.76
C GLU A 66 -12.99 -3.76 -7.32
N THR A 67 -12.03 -3.48 -6.43
CA THR A 67 -10.66 -3.14 -6.79
C THR A 67 -9.72 -4.16 -6.19
N GLU A 68 -8.83 -4.68 -7.03
CA GLU A 68 -7.73 -5.56 -6.64
C GLU A 68 -6.40 -4.90 -7.02
N ILE A 69 -5.42 -4.96 -6.13
CA ILE A 69 -4.05 -4.52 -6.38
C ILE A 69 -3.18 -5.76 -6.43
N LEU A 70 -2.48 -5.93 -7.54
CA LEU A 70 -1.65 -7.09 -7.82
C LEU A 70 -0.19 -6.68 -8.00
N TYR A 71 0.71 -7.41 -7.37
CA TYR A 71 2.14 -7.38 -7.64
C TYR A 71 2.49 -8.47 -8.66
N GLN A 72 3.29 -8.11 -9.68
CA GLN A 72 3.66 -8.99 -10.80
C GLN A 72 2.46 -9.69 -11.48
N ASN A 73 1.29 -9.03 -11.48
CA ASN A 73 0.01 -9.53 -12.04
C ASN A 73 -0.56 -10.81 -11.42
N THR A 74 0.04 -11.33 -10.37
CA THR A 74 -0.34 -12.62 -9.76
C THR A 74 -0.55 -12.55 -8.26
N THR A 75 0.29 -11.82 -7.53
CA THR A 75 0.22 -11.75 -6.07
C THR A 75 -0.73 -10.63 -5.65
N GLN A 76 -1.85 -10.99 -5.04
CA GLN A 76 -2.81 -10.01 -4.53
C GLN A 76 -2.24 -9.34 -3.26
N ILE A 77 -2.05 -8.02 -3.34
CA ILE A 77 -1.55 -7.17 -2.25
C ILE A 77 -2.69 -6.64 -1.41
N SER A 78 -3.76 -6.19 -2.07
CA SER A 78 -4.94 -5.63 -1.41
C SER A 78 -6.17 -5.82 -2.29
N SER A 79 -7.33 -5.91 -1.67
CA SER A 79 -8.61 -5.89 -2.38
C SER A 79 -9.69 -5.22 -1.55
N LYS A 80 -10.62 -4.60 -2.23
CA LYS A 80 -11.80 -3.97 -1.61
C LYS A 80 -13.00 -4.09 -2.52
N LYS A 81 -14.14 -4.37 -1.91
CA LYS A 81 -15.45 -4.33 -2.56
C LYS A 81 -16.33 -3.31 -1.84
N THR A 82 -16.90 -2.38 -2.61
CA THR A 82 -17.89 -1.41 -2.13
C THR A 82 -19.20 -1.66 -2.84
N TYR A 83 -20.29 -1.66 -2.09
CA TYR A 83 -21.62 -1.96 -2.58
C TYR A 83 -22.58 -0.82 -2.24
N VAL A 84 -23.41 -0.43 -3.22
CA VAL A 84 -24.52 0.51 -3.06
C VAL A 84 -25.76 -0.12 -3.63
N ALA A 85 -26.81 -0.29 -2.80
CA ALA A 85 -28.00 -1.04 -3.18
C ALA A 85 -28.77 -0.37 -4.32
N ALA A 86 -28.89 0.95 -4.31
CA ALA A 86 -29.59 1.70 -5.34
C ALA A 86 -29.06 3.14 -5.47
N ILE A 87 -29.02 3.65 -6.69
CA ILE A 87 -28.75 5.04 -7.03
C ILE A 87 -29.96 5.54 -7.83
N PRO A 88 -30.89 6.28 -7.19
CA PRO A 88 -32.14 6.69 -7.82
C PRO A 88 -31.93 7.56 -9.07
N ALA A 89 -32.92 7.54 -9.94
CA ALA A 89 -32.96 8.43 -11.09
C ALA A 89 -32.99 9.92 -10.66
N GLY A 90 -32.16 10.74 -11.30
CA GLY A 90 -32.01 12.16 -10.99
C GLY A 90 -31.17 12.49 -9.76
N GLU A 91 -30.57 11.50 -9.09
CA GLU A 91 -29.77 11.71 -7.89
C GLU A 91 -28.26 11.60 -8.15
N GLN A 92 -27.52 12.29 -7.27
CA GLN A 92 -26.06 12.21 -7.16
C GLN A 92 -25.68 11.45 -5.89
N THR A 93 -24.74 10.53 -6.01
CA THR A 93 -24.24 9.72 -4.88
C THR A 93 -22.72 9.82 -4.82
N LEU A 94 -22.20 10.13 -3.63
CA LEU A 94 -20.75 10.10 -3.34
C LEU A 94 -20.41 8.80 -2.63
N ILE A 95 -19.39 8.10 -3.12
CA ILE A 95 -18.92 6.82 -2.59
C ILE A 95 -17.45 6.97 -2.23
N THR A 96 -17.10 6.62 -0.99
CA THR A 96 -15.70 6.48 -0.59
C THR A 96 -15.29 5.02 -0.71
N HIS A 97 -14.29 4.75 -1.53
CA HIS A 97 -13.71 3.43 -1.75
C HIS A 97 -12.25 3.43 -1.28
N SER A 98 -11.97 2.78 -0.13
CA SER A 98 -10.67 2.82 0.52
C SER A 98 -10.01 1.44 0.51
N LEU A 99 -8.77 1.38 0.06
CA LEU A 99 -7.94 0.17 0.03
C LEU A 99 -6.82 0.30 1.05
N ALA A 100 -6.77 -0.62 1.99
CA ALA A 100 -5.72 -0.74 3.00
C ALA A 100 -4.55 -1.58 2.46
N PHE A 101 -3.32 -1.17 2.77
CA PHE A 101 -2.09 -1.90 2.48
C PHE A 101 -1.52 -2.43 3.79
N HIS A 102 -1.66 -3.73 4.01
CA HIS A 102 -1.02 -4.39 5.14
C HIS A 102 0.43 -4.71 4.77
N VAL A 103 1.34 -3.80 5.16
CA VAL A 103 2.77 -3.86 4.78
C VAL A 103 3.44 -5.12 5.32
N ASP A 104 3.06 -5.59 6.50
CA ASP A 104 3.50 -6.85 7.09
C ASP A 104 3.17 -8.06 6.19
N HIS A 105 1.95 -8.14 5.66
CA HIS A 105 1.55 -9.18 4.71
C HIS A 105 2.27 -9.07 3.37
N LEU A 106 2.54 -7.84 2.93
CA LEU A 106 3.30 -7.57 1.72
C LEU A 106 4.72 -8.12 1.84
N LEU A 107 5.37 -7.92 3.00
CA LEU A 107 6.73 -8.36 3.25
C LEU A 107 6.90 -9.88 3.34
N LEU A 108 5.89 -10.59 3.79
CA LEU A 108 5.90 -12.06 3.81
C LEU A 108 5.98 -12.67 2.41
N ASN A 109 5.49 -11.97 1.39
CA ASN A 109 5.37 -12.46 0.02
C ASN A 109 6.29 -11.76 -0.98
N ALA A 110 6.82 -10.58 -0.65
CA ALA A 110 7.61 -9.74 -1.55
C ALA A 110 8.49 -8.77 -0.74
N SER A 111 9.47 -9.31 0.01
CA SER A 111 10.36 -8.52 0.87
C SER A 111 11.23 -7.52 0.08
N GLU A 112 11.47 -7.78 -1.21
CA GLU A 112 12.16 -6.87 -2.13
C GLU A 112 11.46 -5.51 -2.24
N LEU A 113 10.15 -5.43 -2.03
CA LEU A 113 9.38 -4.18 -2.05
C LEU A 113 9.73 -3.20 -0.92
N LEU A 114 10.52 -3.63 0.06
CA LEU A 114 11.14 -2.70 1.02
C LEU A 114 12.26 -1.88 0.38
N PHE A 115 12.98 -2.46 -0.57
CA PHE A 115 14.24 -1.93 -1.10
C PHE A 115 14.15 -1.48 -2.55
N GLU A 116 13.14 -1.92 -3.28
CA GLU A 116 12.98 -1.69 -4.71
C GLU A 116 11.62 -1.06 -5.02
N ASP A 117 11.68 0.00 -5.84
CA ASP A 117 10.47 0.58 -6.39
C ASP A 117 9.80 -0.40 -7.35
N ALA A 118 8.49 -0.42 -7.37
CA ALA A 118 7.71 -1.33 -8.21
C ALA A 118 6.49 -0.65 -8.83
N ASN A 119 5.86 -1.34 -9.78
CA ASN A 119 4.55 -0.96 -10.28
C ASN A 119 3.55 -2.08 -9.96
N PHE A 120 2.47 -1.72 -9.29
CA PHE A 120 1.35 -2.60 -9.07
C PHE A 120 0.33 -2.47 -10.20
N THR A 121 -0.34 -3.57 -10.52
CA THR A 121 -1.51 -3.55 -11.40
C THR A 121 -2.76 -3.40 -10.56
N VAL A 122 -3.55 -2.38 -10.86
CA VAL A 122 -4.84 -2.11 -10.23
C VAL A 122 -5.94 -2.55 -11.17
N VAL A 123 -6.69 -3.56 -10.79
CA VAL A 123 -7.83 -4.09 -11.53
C VAL A 123 -9.12 -3.58 -10.90
N ASN A 124 -9.84 -2.74 -11.62
CA ASN A 124 -11.13 -2.21 -11.20
C ASN A 124 -12.25 -2.93 -11.97
N ARG A 125 -13.26 -3.41 -11.25
CA ARG A 125 -14.47 -4.02 -11.82
C ARG A 125 -15.70 -3.32 -11.26
N VAL A 126 -16.44 -2.66 -12.14
CA VAL A 126 -17.73 -2.05 -11.83
C VAL A 126 -18.83 -2.97 -12.33
N LYS A 127 -19.77 -3.31 -11.46
CA LYS A 127 -20.99 -4.07 -11.80
C LYS A 127 -22.19 -3.27 -11.33
N LEU A 128 -23.24 -3.25 -12.11
CA LEU A 128 -24.53 -2.67 -11.74
C LEU A 128 -25.66 -3.29 -12.54
N ASN A 129 -26.87 -3.24 -12.02
CA ASN A 129 -28.09 -3.58 -12.74
C ASN A 129 -28.79 -2.29 -13.18
N PHE A 130 -29.00 -2.17 -14.49
CA PHE A 130 -29.76 -1.08 -15.06
C PHE A 130 -31.20 -1.54 -15.25
N THR A 131 -32.18 -0.85 -14.65
CA THR A 131 -33.60 -1.21 -14.68
C THR A 131 -33.95 -2.58 -14.10
N SER A 132 -33.18 -3.11 -13.15
CA SER A 132 -33.30 -4.48 -12.58
C SER A 132 -33.24 -5.62 -13.62
N LEU A 133 -33.07 -5.31 -14.89
CA LEU A 133 -33.13 -6.27 -16.00
C LEU A 133 -31.84 -6.41 -16.78
N LEU A 134 -31.03 -5.34 -16.84
CA LEU A 134 -29.83 -5.30 -17.66
C LEU A 134 -28.57 -5.23 -16.79
N PRO A 135 -27.87 -6.36 -16.56
CA PRO A 135 -26.61 -6.35 -15.86
C PRO A 135 -25.53 -5.72 -16.76
N ILE A 136 -24.82 -4.75 -16.22
CA ILE A 136 -23.67 -4.10 -16.86
C ILE A 136 -22.43 -4.41 -16.05
N MET A 137 -21.34 -4.79 -16.71
CA MET A 137 -20.04 -4.97 -16.09
C MET A 137 -18.98 -4.31 -16.95
N VAL A 138 -18.15 -3.49 -16.29
CA VAL A 138 -17.00 -2.81 -16.91
C VAL A 138 -15.75 -3.16 -16.09
N SER A 139 -14.65 -3.46 -16.76
CA SER A 139 -13.36 -3.69 -16.12
C SER A 139 -12.32 -2.77 -16.74
N ALA A 140 -11.46 -2.20 -15.88
CA ALA A 140 -10.33 -1.38 -16.29
C ALA A 140 -9.09 -1.75 -15.48
N ASN A 141 -7.94 -1.79 -16.16
CA ASN A 141 -6.66 -2.03 -15.52
C ASN A 141 -5.83 -0.75 -15.58
N ASN A 142 -5.25 -0.37 -14.46
CA ASN A 142 -4.37 0.78 -14.33
C ASN A 142 -3.05 0.34 -13.66
N SER A 143 -2.03 1.18 -13.74
CA SER A 143 -0.78 0.99 -13.02
C SER A 143 -0.72 1.94 -11.83
N PHE A 144 -0.20 1.46 -10.71
CA PHE A 144 0.03 2.24 -9.50
C PHE A 144 1.50 2.10 -9.06
N PRO A 145 2.27 3.21 -8.96
CA PRO A 145 3.65 3.15 -8.54
C PRO A 145 3.75 2.91 -7.02
N TRP A 146 4.56 1.93 -6.64
CA TRP A 146 4.98 1.69 -5.27
C TRP A 146 6.39 2.26 -5.07
N GLY A 147 6.58 3.13 -4.09
CA GLY A 147 7.89 3.59 -3.65
C GLY A 147 8.38 2.78 -2.45
N ALA A 148 9.60 2.26 -2.55
CA ALA A 148 10.22 1.48 -1.49
C ALA A 148 10.54 2.34 -0.26
N PRO A 149 10.16 1.93 0.97
CA PRO A 149 10.45 2.72 2.18
C PRO A 149 11.92 2.71 2.60
N LEU A 150 12.72 1.73 2.17
CA LEU A 150 14.14 1.58 2.47
C LEU A 150 14.97 1.50 1.17
N TYR A 151 14.61 2.30 0.17
CA TYR A 151 15.30 2.31 -1.12
C TYR A 151 16.79 2.62 -0.96
N ASN A 152 17.67 1.86 -1.64
CA ASN A 152 19.13 1.98 -1.52
C ASN A 152 19.63 1.91 -0.05
N PHE A 153 19.04 1.04 0.76
CA PHE A 153 19.50 0.83 2.13
C PHE A 153 20.96 0.36 2.16
N THR A 154 21.80 1.14 2.83
CA THR A 154 23.23 0.83 2.97
C THR A 154 23.66 1.00 4.41
N VAL A 155 24.54 0.12 4.85
CA VAL A 155 25.28 0.20 6.10
C VAL A 155 26.75 0.27 5.73
N GLY A 156 27.44 1.33 6.15
CA GLY A 156 28.87 1.46 5.89
C GLY A 156 29.73 0.68 6.87
N GLU A 157 31.04 0.84 6.76
CA GLU A 157 32.03 0.15 7.58
C GLU A 157 31.82 0.42 9.08
N VAL A 158 31.93 -0.63 9.87
CA VAL A 158 31.86 -0.55 11.33
C VAL A 158 33.26 -0.19 11.87
N ALA A 159 33.37 0.99 12.48
CA ALA A 159 34.60 1.44 13.12
C ALA A 159 34.54 1.21 14.64
N PHE A 160 35.65 0.70 15.18
CA PHE A 160 35.87 0.51 16.62
C PHE A 160 36.97 1.46 17.10
N GLU A 161 36.66 2.38 18.00
CA GLU A 161 37.61 3.34 18.55
C GLU A 161 37.69 3.18 20.08
N PRO A 162 38.88 3.12 20.70
CA PRO A 162 39.01 3.15 22.15
C PRO A 162 38.38 4.45 22.71
N TYR A 163 37.45 4.33 23.64
CA TYR A 163 36.83 5.50 24.27
C TYR A 163 37.43 5.78 25.65
N ASN A 164 37.59 4.74 26.46
CA ASN A 164 38.25 4.79 27.76
C ASN A 164 38.83 3.43 28.14
N ASN A 165 39.31 3.28 29.37
CA ASN A 165 39.95 2.01 29.83
C ASN A 165 38.97 0.83 29.92
N THR A 166 37.66 1.05 29.81
CA THR A 166 36.61 0.03 29.99
C THR A 166 35.64 -0.06 28.82
N HIS A 167 35.65 0.89 27.89
CA HIS A 167 34.70 0.92 26.80
C HIS A 167 35.36 1.31 25.47
N SER A 168 34.91 0.71 24.39
CA SER A 168 35.17 1.11 23.02
C SER A 168 33.91 1.73 22.42
N LYS A 169 34.10 2.74 21.57
CA LYS A 169 33.04 3.35 20.77
C LYS A 169 32.91 2.58 19.46
N VAL A 170 31.72 2.11 19.18
CA VAL A 170 31.36 1.53 17.88
C VAL A 170 30.60 2.56 17.08
N SER A 171 30.96 2.75 15.82
CA SER A 171 30.25 3.67 14.94
C SER A 171 30.17 3.15 13.52
N PHE A 172 29.06 3.42 12.82
CA PHE A 172 28.89 3.14 11.41
C PHE A 172 27.80 4.03 10.79
N PRO A 173 27.94 4.42 9.52
CA PRO A 173 26.90 5.17 8.82
C PRO A 173 25.79 4.25 8.32
N ILE A 174 24.56 4.76 8.35
CA ILE A 174 23.40 4.17 7.69
C ILE A 174 22.78 5.19 6.78
N SER A 175 22.40 4.78 5.58
CA SER A 175 21.65 5.62 4.67
C SER A 175 20.61 4.83 3.89
N PHE A 176 19.50 5.50 3.55
CA PHE A 176 18.45 5.02 2.64
C PHE A 176 17.56 6.18 2.20
N GLN A 177 16.69 5.94 1.24
CA GLN A 177 15.68 6.88 0.78
C GLN A 177 14.30 6.30 1.06
N ASN A 178 13.41 7.09 1.62
CA ASN A 178 12.01 6.71 1.76
C ASN A 178 11.23 7.18 0.53
N HIS A 179 11.04 6.31 -0.44
CA HIS A 179 10.22 6.60 -1.63
C HIS A 179 8.72 6.40 -1.39
N ALA A 180 8.33 5.79 -0.25
CA ALA A 180 6.93 5.53 0.06
C ALA A 180 6.10 6.81 0.23
N PHE A 181 4.79 6.69 0.08
CA PHE A 181 3.85 7.78 0.30
C PHE A 181 3.53 8.05 1.78
N PHE A 182 4.11 7.28 2.69
CA PHE A 182 3.96 7.41 4.14
C PHE A 182 5.29 7.71 4.82
N ASN A 183 5.21 8.32 6.01
CA ASN A 183 6.38 8.54 6.85
C ASN A 183 6.84 7.21 7.45
N LEU A 184 8.15 7.03 7.58
CA LEU A 184 8.77 5.89 8.23
C LEU A 184 9.22 6.31 9.63
N THR A 185 8.48 5.89 10.65
CA THR A 185 8.79 6.17 12.06
C THR A 185 8.93 4.85 12.80
N GLY A 186 10.00 4.69 13.57
CA GLY A 186 10.27 3.46 14.30
C GLY A 186 11.56 3.50 15.09
N THR A 187 12.03 2.33 15.48
CA THR A 187 13.26 2.13 16.23
C THR A 187 14.16 1.14 15.51
N LEU A 188 15.42 1.50 15.35
CA LEU A 188 16.46 0.61 14.89
C LEU A 188 17.15 0.00 16.12
N ASN A 189 16.96 -1.29 16.31
CA ASN A 189 17.63 -2.07 17.33
C ASN A 189 18.94 -2.64 16.77
N VAL A 190 20.03 -2.36 17.45
CA VAL A 190 21.39 -2.80 17.08
C VAL A 190 21.89 -3.77 18.13
N LYS A 191 22.28 -4.97 17.71
CA LYS A 191 22.89 -5.99 18.58
C LYS A 191 24.27 -6.35 18.08
N VAL A 192 25.24 -6.38 18.99
CA VAL A 192 26.62 -6.77 18.72
C VAL A 192 26.87 -8.12 19.35
N PHE A 193 27.46 -9.04 18.61
CA PHE A 193 27.73 -10.42 19.04
C PHE A 193 29.21 -10.74 19.01
N ASP A 194 29.65 -11.55 19.99
CA ASP A 194 30.99 -12.15 20.03
C ASP A 194 31.07 -13.41 19.13
N GLU A 195 32.29 -13.98 19.01
CA GLU A 195 32.56 -15.23 18.27
C GLU A 195 31.79 -16.45 18.84
N ARG A 196 31.31 -16.36 20.07
CA ARG A 196 30.54 -17.43 20.75
C ARG A 196 29.04 -17.24 20.59
N ASN A 197 28.64 -16.25 19.77
CA ASN A 197 27.24 -15.89 19.55
C ASN A 197 26.51 -15.30 20.79
N ASN A 198 27.28 -14.74 21.76
CA ASN A 198 26.66 -14.01 22.86
C ASN A 198 26.48 -12.55 22.51
N PRO A 199 25.34 -11.94 22.86
CA PRO A 199 25.15 -10.49 22.71
C PRO A 199 26.03 -9.77 23.74
N ILE A 200 26.92 -8.89 23.25
CA ILE A 200 27.83 -8.09 24.09
C ILE A 200 27.38 -6.65 24.25
N SER A 201 26.51 -6.19 23.34
CA SER A 201 25.89 -4.86 23.45
C SER A 201 24.59 -4.81 22.69
N GLU A 202 23.65 -3.99 23.18
CA GLU A 202 22.39 -3.67 22.51
C GLU A 202 22.14 -2.16 22.61
N SER A 203 21.67 -1.55 21.52
CA SER A 203 21.34 -0.12 21.45
C SER A 203 20.09 0.07 20.62
N GLU A 204 19.28 1.07 21.01
CA GLU A 204 18.06 1.47 20.31
C GLU A 204 18.21 2.90 19.79
N LEU A 205 17.86 3.11 18.54
CA LEU A 205 17.99 4.39 17.85
C LEU A 205 16.67 4.76 17.19
N PRO A 206 16.08 5.92 17.53
CA PRO A 206 14.87 6.37 16.90
C PRO A 206 15.15 6.75 15.43
N VAL A 207 14.27 6.30 14.54
CA VAL A 207 14.28 6.64 13.12
C VAL A 207 12.98 7.37 12.80
N ASN A 208 13.10 8.53 12.14
CA ASN A 208 11.95 9.29 11.65
C ASN A 208 12.31 9.91 10.30
N VAL A 209 11.69 9.40 9.24
CA VAL A 209 11.97 9.79 7.86
C VAL A 209 10.67 10.13 7.16
N PHE A 210 10.55 11.35 6.67
CA PHE A 210 9.36 11.77 5.96
C PHE A 210 9.20 11.02 4.63
N SER A 211 7.96 10.94 4.18
CA SER A 211 7.66 10.47 2.82
C SER A 211 8.52 11.21 1.78
N ARG A 212 9.08 10.45 0.85
CA ARG A 212 9.89 10.96 -0.27
C ARG A 212 11.10 11.79 0.18
N SER A 213 11.78 11.35 1.23
CA SER A 213 12.98 12.01 1.75
C SER A 213 14.12 11.04 2.01
N ASP A 214 15.34 11.60 2.07
CA ASP A 214 16.55 10.84 2.35
C ASP A 214 16.77 10.72 3.85
N TYR A 215 17.38 9.60 4.27
CA TYR A 215 17.89 9.39 5.60
C TYR A 215 19.38 9.11 5.56
N PHE A 216 20.12 9.85 6.36
CA PHE A 216 21.53 9.60 6.64
C PHE A 216 21.78 9.84 8.12
N ASN A 217 22.36 8.85 8.78
CA ASN A 217 22.79 9.00 10.18
C ASN A 217 24.06 8.19 10.43
N LYS A 218 24.92 8.67 11.31
CA LYS A 218 26.03 7.94 11.85
C LYS A 218 25.64 7.41 13.24
N LEU A 219 25.47 6.10 13.33
CA LEU A 219 25.16 5.44 14.57
C LEU A 219 26.40 5.35 15.44
N GLU A 220 26.29 5.69 16.73
CA GLU A 220 27.37 5.63 17.69
C GLU A 220 26.85 5.07 19.01
N PHE A 221 27.53 4.06 19.54
CA PHE A 221 27.22 3.46 20.84
C PHE A 221 28.50 2.90 21.48
N TYR A 222 28.41 2.50 22.74
CA TYR A 222 29.57 2.06 23.51
C TYR A 222 29.42 0.59 23.89
N VAL A 223 30.50 -0.17 23.74
CA VAL A 223 30.61 -1.57 24.15
C VAL A 223 31.70 -1.71 25.21
N GLU A 224 31.49 -2.58 26.16
CA GLU A 224 32.57 -2.91 27.14
C GLU A 224 33.78 -3.50 26.42
N ASN A 225 34.99 -3.17 26.92
CA ASN A 225 36.30 -3.32 26.28
C ASN A 225 36.44 -4.49 25.30
N VAL A 226 36.58 -4.13 24.03
CA VAL A 226 36.67 -5.07 22.90
C VAL A 226 38.05 -5.70 22.76
N GLU A 227 39.10 -5.24 23.51
CA GLU A 227 40.42 -5.85 23.44
C GLU A 227 40.44 -7.33 23.89
N SER A 228 39.44 -7.78 24.65
CA SER A 228 39.26 -9.15 25.08
C SER A 228 38.09 -9.90 24.41
N VAL A 229 37.29 -9.19 23.60
CA VAL A 229 36.08 -9.75 22.96
C VAL A 229 36.16 -9.48 21.47
N ASN A 230 36.34 -10.54 20.68
CA ASN A 230 36.29 -10.42 19.23
C ASN A 230 34.81 -10.21 18.80
N VAL A 231 34.51 -9.09 18.19
CA VAL A 231 33.19 -8.85 17.57
C VAL A 231 33.12 -9.69 16.29
N GLU A 232 32.11 -10.54 16.20
CA GLU A 232 31.90 -11.40 15.03
C GLU A 232 30.89 -10.79 14.06
N ARG A 233 29.80 -10.19 14.59
CA ARG A 233 28.77 -9.57 13.76
C ARG A 233 27.97 -8.51 14.48
N VAL A 234 27.38 -7.63 13.70
CA VAL A 234 26.36 -6.65 14.11
C VAL A 234 25.05 -7.02 13.43
N GLU A 235 23.98 -7.12 14.19
CA GLU A 235 22.63 -7.34 13.68
C GLU A 235 21.78 -6.10 13.85
N LEU A 236 21.02 -5.76 12.83
CA LEU A 236 20.10 -4.62 12.80
C LEU A 236 18.67 -5.13 12.66
N VAL A 237 17.77 -4.67 13.52
CA VAL A 237 16.33 -4.92 13.41
C VAL A 237 15.62 -3.58 13.44
N PHE A 238 14.92 -3.26 12.37
CA PHE A 238 14.06 -2.07 12.32
C PHE A 238 12.63 -2.47 12.69
N THR A 239 12.06 -1.78 13.68
CA THR A 239 10.67 -1.98 14.13
C THR A 239 9.92 -0.67 14.01
N SER A 240 8.80 -0.69 13.31
CA SER A 240 7.85 0.43 13.18
C SER A 240 6.44 -0.05 13.46
N ASP A 241 5.49 0.86 13.53
CA ASP A 241 4.06 0.53 13.63
C ASP A 241 3.51 -0.15 12.36
N LEU A 242 4.23 -0.05 11.24
CA LEU A 242 3.81 -0.57 9.94
C LEU A 242 4.38 -1.95 9.64
N PHE A 243 5.62 -2.23 10.09
CA PHE A 243 6.32 -3.49 9.86
C PHE A 243 7.56 -3.64 10.74
N THR A 244 8.03 -4.87 10.86
CA THR A 244 9.36 -5.19 11.42
C THR A 244 10.20 -5.82 10.32
N PHE A 245 11.46 -5.35 10.19
CA PHE A 245 12.43 -5.85 9.22
C PHE A 245 13.72 -6.23 9.92
N GLY A 246 14.30 -7.37 9.56
CA GLY A 246 15.56 -7.89 10.09
C GLY A 246 15.41 -9.31 10.68
N PRO A 247 16.48 -9.85 11.30
CA PRO A 247 17.77 -9.21 11.49
C PRO A 247 18.56 -9.08 10.17
N TRP A 248 19.13 -7.89 9.96
CA TRP A 248 20.10 -7.63 8.90
C TRP A 248 21.51 -7.78 9.49
N VAL A 249 22.28 -8.70 8.95
CA VAL A 249 23.66 -8.93 9.42
C VAL A 249 24.61 -8.01 8.65
N VAL A 250 25.31 -7.16 9.39
CA VAL A 250 26.33 -6.28 8.84
C VAL A 250 27.64 -7.06 8.79
N PRO A 251 28.24 -7.25 7.59
CA PRO A 251 29.55 -7.88 7.48
C PRO A 251 30.61 -6.98 8.13
N LEU A 252 31.47 -7.58 8.97
CA LEU A 252 32.65 -6.91 9.51
C LEU A 252 33.82 -7.30 8.63
N GLU A 253 34.51 -6.30 8.07
CA GLU A 253 35.80 -6.54 7.43
C GLU A 253 36.84 -6.94 8.52
N LYS A 254 37.45 -8.11 8.37
CA LYS A 254 38.54 -8.62 9.22
C LYS A 254 39.87 -8.17 8.69
#